data_f4830436514fba2dbd4ab16ef263b292
#
_entry.id   f4830436514fba2dbd4ab16ef263b292
#
_cell.length_a   1.000
_cell.length_b   1.000
_cell.length_c   1.000
_cell.angle_alpha   90.00
_cell.angle_beta   90.00
_cell.angle_gamma   90.00
#
_symmetry.space_group_name_H-M   'P 1'
#
loop_
_entity.id
_entity.type
_entity.pdbx_description
1 polymer ?
#
loop_
_entity_poly.entity_id
_entity_poly.type
_entity_poly.pdbx_seq_one_letter_code
_entity_poly.pdbx_strand_id
1 'polypeptide(L)'
;MEYAQAALELIANTMTIDTDLARLALQEERLQFDAFDQCTAWALGSRIKALSEEAGVALAIEIRLGKDTVFFYSMPGTGPTNADWARRKRNSVELLHTSSYALNLKLEKEGSTLEAKQGLPLRDYATHGGSVPIRVRGVGVVGVVTVSGIPQRDDHAMAIHALAELCGVPLHEVALD
;
A
#
# COMPACT_ATOMS: atom_id res chain seq x y z
N MET A 1 12.27 -15.05 34.16
CA MET A 1 13.07 -14.67 32.97
C MET A 1 12.20 -14.59 31.72
N GLU A 2 11.29 -15.53 31.48
CA GLU A 2 10.43 -15.60 30.28
C GLU A 2 9.48 -14.39 30.14
N TYR A 3 8.87 -13.91 31.22
CA TYR A 3 8.01 -12.71 31.20
C TYR A 3 8.77 -11.42 30.87
N ALA A 4 10.01 -11.29 31.31
CA ALA A 4 10.81 -10.11 30.99
C ALA A 4 11.24 -10.08 29.52
N GLN A 5 11.55 -11.25 28.94
CA GLN A 5 11.86 -11.40 27.52
C GLN A 5 10.64 -11.05 26.65
N ALA A 6 9.47 -11.60 26.96
CA ALA A 6 8.23 -11.31 26.24
C ALA A 6 7.84 -9.81 26.30
N ALA A 7 8.06 -9.17 27.46
CA ALA A 7 7.83 -7.74 27.62
C ALA A 7 8.78 -6.90 26.76
N LEU A 8 10.07 -7.27 26.67
CA LEU A 8 11.06 -6.57 25.84
C LEU A 8 10.75 -6.74 24.35
N GLU A 9 10.34 -7.93 23.92
CA GLU A 9 9.92 -8.19 22.54
C GLU A 9 8.67 -7.38 22.16
N LEU A 10 7.68 -7.28 23.05
CA LEU A 10 6.49 -6.48 22.85
C LEU A 10 6.82 -4.99 22.73
N ILE A 11 7.71 -4.47 23.57
CA ILE A 11 8.17 -3.07 23.51
C ILE A 11 8.91 -2.81 22.21
N ALA A 12 9.83 -3.69 21.80
CA ALA A 12 10.58 -3.56 20.56
C ALA A 12 9.66 -3.58 19.34
N ASN A 13 8.69 -4.49 19.29
CA ASN A 13 7.70 -4.56 18.21
C ASN A 13 6.84 -3.29 18.15
N THR A 14 6.39 -2.78 19.29
CA THR A 14 5.62 -1.53 19.35
C THR A 14 6.41 -0.33 18.85
N MET A 15 7.69 -0.22 19.21
CA MET A 15 8.57 0.85 18.73
C MET A 15 8.76 0.77 17.20
N THR A 16 8.91 -0.43 16.65
CA THR A 16 9.02 -0.63 15.19
C THR A 16 7.74 -0.22 14.47
N ILE A 17 6.56 -0.61 15.00
CA ILE A 17 5.26 -0.21 14.44
C ILE A 17 5.10 1.31 14.45
N ASP A 18 5.47 2.00 15.54
CA ASP A 18 5.35 3.46 15.64
C ASP A 18 6.28 4.18 14.65
N THR A 19 7.49 3.67 14.46
CA THR A 19 8.43 4.19 13.47
C THR A 19 7.87 4.01 12.05
N ASP A 20 7.38 2.83 11.72
CA ASP A 20 6.75 2.56 10.43
C ASP A 20 5.51 3.44 10.20
N LEU A 21 4.65 3.60 11.19
CA LEU A 21 3.47 4.47 11.09
C LEU A 21 3.83 5.93 10.84
N ALA A 22 4.90 6.44 11.46
CA ALA A 22 5.40 7.79 11.20
C ALA A 22 5.91 7.92 9.76
N ARG A 23 6.64 6.92 9.25
CA ARG A 23 7.09 6.88 7.85
C ARG A 23 5.93 6.80 6.87
N LEU A 24 4.92 5.97 7.15
CA LEU A 24 3.72 5.86 6.32
C LEU A 24 2.93 7.17 6.26
N ALA A 25 2.84 7.91 7.36
CA ALA A 25 2.25 9.24 7.37
C ALA A 25 3.04 10.24 6.51
N LEU A 26 4.38 10.20 6.59
CA LEU A 26 5.25 11.02 5.75
C LEU A 26 5.11 10.69 4.25
N GLN A 27 4.96 9.40 3.90
CA GLN A 27 4.69 8.99 2.51
C GLN A 27 3.41 9.64 1.99
N GLU A 28 2.32 9.60 2.75
CA GLU A 28 1.04 10.20 2.36
C GLU A 28 1.10 11.72 2.23
N GLU A 29 1.96 12.39 3.00
CA GLU A 29 2.21 13.83 2.91
C GLU A 29 3.06 14.20 1.69
N ARG A 30 4.12 13.44 1.43
CA ARG A 30 5.13 13.77 0.42
C ARG A 30 4.77 13.29 -0.99
N LEU A 31 4.10 12.14 -1.10
CA LEU A 31 3.79 11.51 -2.38
C LEU A 31 2.45 12.03 -2.94
N GLN A 32 2.48 13.26 -3.44
CA GLN A 32 1.34 13.92 -4.05
C GLN A 32 1.69 14.42 -5.44
N PHE A 33 0.80 14.16 -6.38
CA PHE A 33 0.89 14.66 -7.75
C PHE A 33 0.33 16.09 -7.86
N ASP A 34 0.75 16.84 -8.87
CA ASP A 34 0.12 18.10 -9.23
C ASP A 34 -1.15 17.88 -10.06
N ALA A 35 -1.16 16.81 -10.87
CA ALA A 35 -2.30 16.31 -11.61
C ALA A 35 -2.14 14.80 -11.83
N PHE A 36 -3.24 14.07 -11.91
CA PHE A 36 -3.25 12.64 -12.19
C PHE A 36 -4.37 12.28 -13.16
N ASP A 37 -4.01 11.67 -14.27
CA ASP A 37 -4.93 11.23 -15.34
C ASP A 37 -4.60 9.80 -15.79
N GLN A 38 -5.26 9.33 -16.84
CA GLN A 38 -5.04 8.00 -17.42
C GLN A 38 -3.62 7.83 -18.00
N CYS A 39 -3.00 8.90 -18.51
CA CYS A 39 -1.62 8.83 -18.99
C CYS A 39 -0.64 8.66 -17.83
N THR A 40 -0.87 9.38 -16.73
CA THR A 40 -0.09 9.23 -15.50
C THR A 40 -0.29 7.83 -14.89
N ALA A 41 -1.52 7.31 -14.92
CA ALA A 41 -1.82 5.95 -14.47
C ALA A 41 -1.07 4.90 -15.30
N TRP A 42 -1.03 5.08 -16.62
CA TRP A 42 -0.24 4.19 -17.50
C TRP A 42 1.25 4.24 -17.15
N ALA A 43 1.82 5.42 -16.97
CA ALA A 43 3.22 5.60 -16.58
C ALA A 43 3.52 4.92 -15.24
N LEU A 44 2.66 5.11 -14.23
CA LEU A 44 2.80 4.50 -12.90
C LEU A 44 2.74 2.97 -12.96
N GLY A 45 1.73 2.41 -13.62
CA GLY A 45 1.57 0.97 -13.76
C GLY A 45 2.71 0.32 -14.53
N SER A 46 3.17 0.96 -15.61
CA SER A 46 4.32 0.51 -16.41
C SER A 46 5.62 0.56 -15.61
N ARG A 47 5.80 1.59 -14.76
CA ARG A 47 7.00 1.68 -13.90
C ARG A 47 6.99 0.59 -12.82
N ILE A 48 5.85 0.32 -12.18
CA ILE A 48 5.73 -0.79 -11.22
C ILE A 48 6.09 -2.12 -11.91
N LYS A 49 5.56 -2.35 -13.12
CA LYS A 49 5.90 -3.55 -13.90
C LYS A 49 7.40 -3.65 -14.14
N ALA A 50 8.05 -2.58 -14.56
CA ALA A 50 9.49 -2.58 -14.81
C ALA A 50 10.30 -2.86 -13.54
N LEU A 51 9.99 -2.20 -12.43
CA LEU A 51 10.61 -2.46 -11.12
C LEU A 51 10.43 -3.91 -10.67
N SER A 52 9.27 -4.50 -10.93
CA SER A 52 8.99 -5.90 -10.59
C SER A 52 9.84 -6.87 -11.43
N GLU A 53 10.03 -6.57 -12.72
CA GLU A 53 10.91 -7.33 -13.61
C GLU A 53 12.37 -7.22 -13.17
N GLU A 54 12.84 -6.02 -12.83
CA GLU A 54 14.18 -5.77 -12.29
C GLU A 54 14.44 -6.55 -11.00
N ALA A 55 13.41 -6.64 -10.14
CA ALA A 55 13.46 -7.40 -8.87
C ALA A 55 13.23 -8.91 -9.03
N GLY A 56 12.84 -9.38 -10.21
CA GLY A 56 12.55 -10.80 -10.47
C GLY A 56 11.30 -11.31 -9.75
N VAL A 57 10.30 -10.43 -9.52
CA VAL A 57 9.04 -10.76 -8.85
C VAL A 57 7.84 -10.58 -9.79
N ALA A 58 6.74 -11.26 -9.49
CA ALA A 58 5.51 -11.19 -10.28
C ALA A 58 4.37 -10.60 -9.46
N LEU A 59 3.74 -9.53 -9.94
CA LEU A 59 2.66 -8.81 -9.29
C LEU A 59 1.40 -8.72 -10.15
N ALA A 60 0.24 -8.77 -9.51
CA ALA A 60 -0.97 -8.18 -10.05
C ALA A 60 -0.96 -6.69 -9.70
N ILE A 61 -1.09 -5.83 -10.71
CA ILE A 61 -1.01 -4.37 -10.59
C ILE A 61 -2.33 -3.77 -11.03
N GLU A 62 -2.97 -2.98 -10.20
CA GLU A 62 -4.22 -2.28 -10.51
C GLU A 62 -4.10 -0.79 -10.15
N ILE A 63 -4.58 0.08 -11.05
CA ILE A 63 -4.75 1.49 -10.74
C ILE A 63 -6.19 1.88 -11.07
N ARG A 64 -6.84 2.49 -10.09
CA ARG A 64 -8.16 3.08 -10.25
C ARG A 64 -8.10 4.59 -10.11
N LEU A 65 -8.85 5.27 -10.99
CA LEU A 65 -9.11 6.69 -10.93
C LEU A 65 -10.62 6.89 -10.68
N GLY A 66 -10.93 7.44 -9.53
CA GLY A 66 -12.30 7.37 -9.04
C GLY A 66 -12.73 5.91 -8.85
N LYS A 67 -13.78 5.49 -9.56
CA LYS A 67 -14.27 4.10 -9.55
C LYS A 67 -13.90 3.29 -10.80
N ASP A 68 -13.19 3.90 -11.75
CA ASP A 68 -12.80 3.24 -12.99
C ASP A 68 -11.41 2.61 -12.87
N THR A 69 -11.29 1.35 -13.29
CA THR A 69 -9.97 0.71 -13.45
C THR A 69 -9.34 1.22 -14.74
N VAL A 70 -8.30 2.03 -14.60
CA VAL A 70 -7.60 2.67 -15.73
C VAL A 70 -6.31 1.96 -16.11
N PHE A 71 -5.83 1.07 -15.25
CA PHE A 71 -4.70 0.17 -15.50
C PHE A 71 -4.91 -1.15 -14.76
N PHE A 72 -4.75 -2.27 -15.44
CA PHE A 72 -4.69 -3.58 -14.79
C PHE A 72 -3.73 -4.49 -15.56
N TYR A 73 -2.80 -5.10 -14.85
CA TYR A 73 -1.88 -6.08 -15.41
C TYR A 73 -1.55 -7.18 -14.41
N SER A 74 -1.84 -8.42 -14.78
CA SER A 74 -1.38 -9.61 -14.06
C SER A 74 -0.11 -10.13 -14.72
N MET A 75 1.03 -9.98 -14.06
CA MET A 75 2.31 -10.47 -14.59
C MET A 75 2.32 -12.00 -14.68
N PRO A 76 3.07 -12.57 -15.65
CA PRO A 76 3.31 -14.01 -15.67
C PRO A 76 3.84 -14.50 -14.32
N GLY A 77 3.24 -15.58 -13.79
CA GLY A 77 3.55 -16.09 -12.44
C GLY A 77 2.53 -15.68 -11.36
N THR A 78 1.63 -14.73 -11.65
CA THR A 78 0.48 -14.44 -10.78
C THR A 78 -0.71 -15.34 -11.09
N GLY A 79 -1.63 -15.45 -10.13
CA GLY A 79 -2.88 -16.19 -10.30
C GLY A 79 -4.11 -15.36 -9.92
N PRO A 80 -5.34 -15.88 -10.08
CA PRO A 80 -6.59 -15.20 -9.75
C PRO A 80 -6.66 -14.72 -8.30
N THR A 81 -6.00 -15.41 -7.38
CA THR A 81 -5.91 -15.02 -5.96
C THR A 81 -5.19 -13.70 -5.75
N ASN A 82 -4.17 -13.38 -6.57
CA ASN A 82 -3.47 -12.10 -6.48
C ASN A 82 -4.39 -10.93 -6.87
N ALA A 83 -5.20 -11.11 -7.90
CA ALA A 83 -6.21 -10.13 -8.31
C ALA A 83 -7.31 -9.95 -7.23
N ASP A 84 -7.74 -11.02 -6.56
CA ASP A 84 -8.71 -10.92 -5.46
C ASP A 84 -8.09 -10.22 -4.24
N TRP A 85 -6.84 -10.50 -3.88
CA TRP A 85 -6.13 -9.77 -2.85
C TRP A 85 -6.00 -8.29 -3.19
N ALA A 86 -5.65 -7.95 -4.43
CA ALA A 86 -5.58 -6.56 -4.89
C ALA A 86 -6.95 -5.87 -4.73
N ARG A 87 -8.05 -6.51 -5.16
CA ARG A 87 -9.42 -6.01 -4.99
C ARG A 87 -9.74 -5.70 -3.53
N ARG A 88 -9.45 -6.62 -2.62
CA ARG A 88 -9.76 -6.48 -1.19
C ARG A 88 -8.93 -5.37 -0.53
N LYS A 89 -7.64 -5.28 -0.84
CA LYS A 89 -6.76 -4.19 -0.36
C LYS A 89 -7.23 -2.83 -0.88
N ARG A 90 -7.50 -2.75 -2.18
CA ARG A 90 -8.05 -1.54 -2.80
C ARG A 90 -9.35 -1.08 -2.13
N ASN A 91 -10.30 -1.97 -1.90
CA ASN A 91 -11.58 -1.62 -1.27
C ASN A 91 -11.37 -0.91 0.07
N SER A 92 -10.40 -1.36 0.88
CA SER A 92 -10.08 -0.71 2.15
C SER A 92 -9.54 0.71 1.94
N VAL A 93 -8.65 0.89 0.98
CA VAL A 93 -8.03 2.20 0.70
C VAL A 93 -9.00 3.18 0.06
N GLU A 94 -9.86 2.73 -0.85
CA GLU A 94 -10.92 3.56 -1.43
C GLU A 94 -11.91 4.09 -0.39
N LEU A 95 -12.19 3.28 0.63
CA LEU A 95 -13.13 3.67 1.69
C LEU A 95 -12.48 4.55 2.77
N LEU A 96 -11.25 4.22 3.17
CA LEU A 96 -10.62 4.82 4.35
C LEU A 96 -9.56 5.88 4.01
N HIS A 97 -9.22 6.04 2.73
CA HIS A 97 -8.25 7.03 2.21
C HIS A 97 -6.87 6.97 2.91
N THR A 98 -6.48 5.80 3.39
CA THR A 98 -5.20 5.51 4.06
C THR A 98 -4.62 4.25 3.44
N SER A 99 -3.30 4.17 3.30
CA SER A 99 -2.65 2.98 2.73
C SER A 99 -3.01 1.72 3.51
N SER A 100 -3.18 0.61 2.81
CA SER A 100 -3.56 -0.67 3.44
C SER A 100 -2.55 -1.12 4.49
N TYR A 101 -1.25 -0.84 4.29
CA TYR A 101 -0.22 -1.17 5.26
C TYR A 101 -0.33 -0.32 6.53
N ALA A 102 -0.61 0.98 6.42
CA ALA A 102 -0.86 1.83 7.59
C ALA A 102 -2.11 1.39 8.36
N LEU A 103 -3.16 0.97 7.67
CA LEU A 103 -4.36 0.38 8.30
C LEU A 103 -4.00 -0.90 9.06
N ASN A 104 -3.18 -1.78 8.45
CA ASN A 104 -2.74 -3.02 9.10
C ASN A 104 -2.01 -2.74 10.41
N LEU A 105 -1.00 -1.87 10.38
CA LEU A 105 -0.19 -1.56 11.56
C LEU A 105 -0.98 -0.86 12.66
N LYS A 106 -1.92 0.03 12.30
CA LYS A 106 -2.83 0.65 13.28
C LYS A 106 -3.71 -0.38 13.98
N LEU A 107 -4.28 -1.32 13.23
CA LEU A 107 -5.11 -2.38 13.79
C LEU A 107 -4.30 -3.36 14.63
N GLU A 108 -3.08 -3.71 14.21
CA GLU A 108 -2.15 -4.54 14.98
C GLU A 108 -1.81 -3.89 16.32
N LYS A 109 -1.44 -2.60 16.31
CA LYS A 109 -1.16 -1.83 17.53
C LYS A 109 -2.34 -1.78 18.50
N GLU A 110 -3.56 -1.73 17.96
CA GLU A 110 -4.79 -1.67 18.74
C GLU A 110 -5.35 -3.04 19.12
N GLY A 111 -4.75 -4.13 18.65
CA GLY A 111 -5.25 -5.51 18.86
C GLY A 111 -6.66 -5.71 18.28
N SER A 112 -6.97 -5.08 17.13
CA SER A 112 -8.30 -5.05 16.55
C SER A 112 -8.31 -5.48 15.06
N THR A 113 -9.48 -5.50 14.44
CA THR A 113 -9.70 -5.84 13.03
C THR A 113 -10.61 -4.82 12.35
N LEU A 114 -10.62 -4.78 11.01
CA LEU A 114 -11.57 -3.96 10.25
C LEU A 114 -13.02 -4.34 10.56
N GLU A 115 -13.29 -5.62 10.72
CA GLU A 115 -14.64 -6.11 11.03
C GLU A 115 -15.10 -5.60 12.39
N ALA A 116 -14.25 -5.69 13.42
CA ALA A 116 -14.59 -5.21 14.76
C ALA A 116 -14.80 -3.70 14.85
N LYS A 117 -13.99 -2.92 14.11
CA LYS A 117 -14.01 -1.45 14.16
C LYS A 117 -14.98 -0.80 13.18
N GLN A 118 -15.12 -1.37 11.99
CA GLN A 118 -15.81 -0.74 10.87
C GLN A 118 -16.97 -1.60 10.34
N GLY A 119 -17.14 -2.84 10.84
CA GLY A 119 -18.13 -3.78 10.32
C GLY A 119 -17.81 -4.27 8.90
N LEU A 120 -16.57 -4.16 8.46
CA LEU A 120 -16.15 -4.49 7.09
C LEU A 120 -15.76 -5.97 6.99
N PRO A 121 -16.45 -6.77 6.16
CA PRO A 121 -16.20 -8.21 6.08
C PRO A 121 -14.85 -8.53 5.43
N LEU A 122 -14.10 -9.48 5.99
CA LEU A 122 -12.79 -9.93 5.48
C LEU A 122 -12.84 -10.46 4.05
N ARG A 123 -14.01 -10.91 3.57
CA ARG A 123 -14.18 -11.35 2.20
C ARG A 123 -13.95 -10.24 1.18
N ASP A 124 -14.29 -9.01 1.53
CA ASP A 124 -14.26 -7.87 0.60
C ASP A 124 -13.23 -6.81 0.96
N TYR A 125 -12.68 -6.87 2.16
CA TYR A 125 -11.72 -5.87 2.66
C TYR A 125 -10.49 -6.54 3.25
N ALA A 126 -9.31 -5.98 2.97
CA ALA A 126 -8.04 -6.43 3.54
C ALA A 126 -7.13 -5.25 3.84
N THR A 127 -6.32 -5.38 4.88
CA THR A 127 -5.35 -4.36 5.30
C THR A 127 -3.91 -4.72 4.97
N HIS A 128 -3.68 -5.90 4.38
CA HIS A 128 -2.34 -6.27 3.93
C HIS A 128 -1.75 -5.21 3.01
N GLY A 129 -0.48 -4.89 3.20
CA GLY A 129 0.23 -3.86 2.42
C GLY A 129 0.17 -4.08 0.92
N GLY A 130 0.36 -2.99 0.16
CA GLY A 130 0.39 -2.99 -1.31
C GLY A 130 -0.68 -2.13 -1.96
N SER A 131 -1.61 -1.54 -1.22
CA SER A 131 -2.57 -0.57 -1.76
C SER A 131 -2.32 0.80 -1.15
N VAL A 132 -2.20 1.83 -1.99
CA VAL A 132 -1.80 3.19 -1.62
C VAL A 132 -2.74 4.20 -2.28
N PRO A 133 -3.26 5.20 -1.55
CA PRO A 133 -4.08 6.24 -2.15
C PRO A 133 -3.25 7.13 -3.07
N ILE A 134 -3.78 7.45 -4.24
CA ILE A 134 -3.21 8.44 -5.16
C ILE A 134 -3.76 9.80 -4.78
N ARG A 135 -2.87 10.71 -4.41
CA ARG A 135 -3.22 12.06 -3.93
C ARG A 135 -2.81 13.13 -4.93
N VAL A 136 -3.68 14.12 -5.11
CA VAL A 136 -3.39 15.33 -5.90
C VAL A 136 -3.44 16.54 -4.98
N ARG A 137 -2.44 17.42 -5.08
CA ARG A 137 -2.33 18.62 -4.24
C ARG A 137 -3.58 19.48 -4.38
N GLY A 138 -4.13 19.90 -3.25
CA GLY A 138 -5.34 20.73 -3.21
C GLY A 138 -6.65 20.02 -3.56
N VAL A 139 -6.60 18.74 -3.96
CA VAL A 139 -7.80 17.96 -4.33
C VAL A 139 -8.07 16.84 -3.31
N GLY A 140 -7.01 16.13 -2.89
CA GLY A 140 -7.13 14.98 -2.00
C GLY A 140 -6.93 13.65 -2.73
N VAL A 141 -7.60 12.59 -2.29
CA VAL A 141 -7.50 11.25 -2.90
C VAL A 141 -8.36 11.20 -4.17
N VAL A 142 -7.72 10.92 -5.30
CA VAL A 142 -8.37 10.83 -6.61
C VAL A 142 -8.45 9.40 -7.14
N GLY A 143 -7.65 8.51 -6.56
CA GLY A 143 -7.57 7.12 -7.00
C GLY A 143 -6.77 6.25 -6.05
N VAL A 144 -6.49 5.04 -6.48
CA VAL A 144 -5.72 4.06 -5.71
C VAL A 144 -4.83 3.25 -6.64
N VAL A 145 -3.57 3.06 -6.25
CA VAL A 145 -2.68 2.07 -6.85
C VAL A 145 -2.58 0.87 -5.92
N THR A 146 -2.66 -0.34 -6.48
CA THR A 146 -2.60 -1.58 -5.72
C THR A 146 -1.72 -2.60 -6.42
N VAL A 147 -0.85 -3.25 -5.66
CA VAL A 147 -0.04 -4.38 -6.10
C VAL A 147 -0.25 -5.57 -5.17
N SER A 148 -0.12 -6.78 -5.70
CA SER A 148 -0.28 -8.01 -4.92
C SER A 148 0.52 -9.15 -5.54
N GLY A 149 1.45 -9.75 -4.77
CA GLY A 149 2.19 -10.92 -5.23
C GLY A 149 3.34 -11.35 -4.33
N ILE A 150 3.83 -10.48 -3.47
CA ILE A 150 4.96 -10.71 -2.55
C ILE A 150 4.56 -10.39 -1.10
N PRO A 151 5.42 -10.52 -0.10
CA PRO A 151 5.08 -10.14 1.27
C PRO A 151 4.57 -8.71 1.39
N GLN A 152 3.64 -8.47 2.31
CA GLN A 152 2.89 -7.21 2.38
C GLN A 152 3.74 -5.94 2.49
N ARG A 153 4.87 -6.01 3.21
CA ARG A 153 5.82 -4.89 3.33
C ARG A 153 6.48 -4.59 1.98
N ASP A 154 6.82 -5.64 1.24
CA ASP A 154 7.47 -5.53 -0.08
C ASP A 154 6.47 -5.09 -1.16
N ASP A 155 5.22 -5.60 -1.13
CA ASP A 155 4.12 -5.08 -1.96
C ASP A 155 3.98 -3.57 -1.76
N HIS A 156 3.95 -3.11 -0.50
CA HIS A 156 3.85 -1.68 -0.18
C HIS A 156 5.08 -0.92 -0.69
N ALA A 157 6.29 -1.40 -0.42
CA ALA A 157 7.53 -0.76 -0.84
C ALA A 157 7.62 -0.61 -2.36
N MET A 158 7.15 -1.61 -3.13
CA MET A 158 7.10 -1.56 -4.59
C MET A 158 6.21 -0.42 -5.11
N ALA A 159 5.02 -0.27 -4.54
CA ALA A 159 4.11 0.83 -4.89
C ALA A 159 4.71 2.20 -4.52
N ILE A 160 5.32 2.32 -3.34
CA ILE A 160 5.96 3.56 -2.89
C ILE A 160 7.16 3.94 -3.77
N HIS A 161 7.96 2.97 -4.18
CA HIS A 161 9.10 3.23 -5.08
C HIS A 161 8.64 3.92 -6.38
N ALA A 162 7.67 3.34 -7.06
CA ALA A 162 7.15 3.93 -8.29
C ALA A 162 6.48 5.29 -8.08
N LEU A 163 5.72 5.45 -6.99
CA LEU A 163 5.10 6.74 -6.63
C LEU A 163 6.16 7.80 -6.36
N ALA A 164 7.22 7.46 -5.60
CA ALA A 164 8.31 8.38 -5.28
C ALA A 164 9.01 8.90 -6.55
N GLU A 165 9.33 8.01 -7.48
CA GLU A 165 9.93 8.40 -8.76
C GLU A 165 9.02 9.34 -9.56
N LEU A 166 7.73 9.02 -9.69
CA LEU A 166 6.81 9.86 -10.48
C LEU A 166 6.48 11.20 -9.79
N CYS A 167 6.51 11.24 -8.46
CA CYS A 167 6.34 12.48 -7.69
C CYS A 167 7.65 13.29 -7.58
N GLY A 168 8.79 12.78 -8.07
CA GLY A 168 10.09 13.43 -7.96
C GLY A 168 10.62 13.53 -6.52
N VAL A 169 10.24 12.57 -5.68
CA VAL A 169 10.66 12.48 -4.26
C VAL A 169 11.76 11.43 -4.15
N PRO A 170 12.93 11.74 -3.57
CA PRO A 170 13.98 10.75 -3.34
C PRO A 170 13.48 9.59 -2.48
N LEU A 171 13.65 8.35 -2.95
CA LEU A 171 13.12 7.17 -2.28
C LEU A 171 13.58 7.05 -0.82
N HIS A 172 14.87 7.37 -0.53
CA HIS A 172 15.43 7.29 0.82
C HIS A 172 14.77 8.22 1.83
N GLU A 173 14.05 9.26 1.38
CA GLU A 173 13.30 10.16 2.26
C GLU A 173 11.98 9.56 2.74
N VAL A 174 11.43 8.59 2.00
CA VAL A 174 10.09 8.04 2.23
C VAL A 174 10.07 6.51 2.40
N ALA A 175 11.16 5.81 2.11
CA ALA A 175 11.22 4.36 2.30
C ALA A 175 11.02 3.97 3.78
N LEU A 176 10.45 2.79 4.00
CA LEU A 176 10.50 2.11 5.30
C LEU A 176 11.92 1.59 5.54
N ASP A 177 12.39 1.67 6.77
CA ASP A 177 13.72 1.21 7.19
C ASP A 177 13.81 -0.33 7.19
#